data_e07884c678f7c7b62cdbf4f8f36a62d4
#
_entry.id   e07884c678f7c7b62cdbf4f8f36a62d4
#
_cell.length_a   1.000
_cell.length_b   1.000
_cell.length_c   1.000
_cell.angle_alpha   90.00
_cell.angle_beta   90.00
_cell.angle_gamma   90.00
#
_symmetry.space_group_name_H-M   'P 1'
#
loop_
_entity.id
_entity.type
_entity.pdbx_description
1 polymer ?
#
loop_
_entity_poly.entity_id
_entity_poly.type
_entity_poly.pdbx_seq_one_letter_code
_entity_poly.pdbx_strand_id
1 'polypeptide(L)'
;WKDLKKINAGSKFYERKDLNRKTSFVLLKEALSIFDKLCFNLDLKESGMAEKVYKIIKETNAEDRTLVSSFSPSRLDEFIELSNGEILTSGSFRENVIARYFPTKKRNLKIQALQAPFIYRGLKVHSRKLKDFCEINNLYLHIWTVNNNEDFDKCLEFGCDGIMTDEPLKLRTYLEQNS
;
A
#
# COMPACT_ATOMS: atom_id res chain seq x y z
N TRP A 1 1.94 18.28 16.64
CA TRP A 1 3.15 17.44 16.72
C TRP A 1 3.70 17.30 18.15
N LYS A 2 3.80 18.43 18.90
CA LYS A 2 4.32 18.40 20.29
C LYS A 2 3.56 17.41 21.19
N ASP A 3 2.25 17.26 21.00
CA ASP A 3 1.43 16.35 21.81
C ASP A 3 1.52 14.90 21.30
N LEU A 4 1.62 14.69 20.00
CA LEU A 4 1.82 13.35 19.43
C LEU A 4 3.15 12.70 19.87
N LYS A 5 4.20 13.49 20.05
CA LYS A 5 5.50 12.99 20.58
C LYS A 5 5.40 12.41 22.00
N LYS A 6 4.38 12.81 22.77
CA LYS A 6 4.17 12.33 24.15
C LYS A 6 3.43 11.00 24.19
N ILE A 7 2.77 10.61 23.10
CA ILE A 7 1.97 9.40 23.01
C ILE A 7 2.88 8.21 22.75
N ASN A 8 2.66 7.12 23.47
CA ASN A 8 3.28 5.85 23.16
C ASN A 8 2.47 5.15 22.05
N ALA A 9 2.94 5.22 20.81
CA ALA A 9 2.27 4.64 19.66
C ALA A 9 2.15 3.10 19.74
N GLY A 10 3.03 2.46 20.50
CA GLY A 10 3.04 1.00 20.71
C GLY A 10 2.17 0.52 21.88
N SER A 11 1.49 1.38 22.63
CA SER A 11 0.81 1.01 23.88
C SER A 11 -0.23 -0.11 23.77
N LYS A 12 -0.84 -0.30 22.60
CA LYS A 12 -1.82 -1.37 22.33
C LYS A 12 -1.19 -2.67 21.79
N PHE A 13 0.09 -2.66 21.45
CA PHE A 13 0.80 -3.83 20.91
C PHE A 13 1.58 -4.59 22.00
N TYR A 14 1.53 -4.14 23.26
CA TYR A 14 2.34 -4.65 24.37
C TYR A 14 1.77 -5.87 25.11
N GLU A 15 1.03 -6.72 24.47
CA GLU A 15 0.84 -8.08 24.99
C GLU A 15 2.12 -8.94 24.86
N ARG A 16 3.08 -8.51 24.05
CA ARG A 16 4.44 -9.11 24.02
C ARG A 16 5.31 -8.44 25.07
N LYS A 17 5.59 -9.17 26.16
CA LYS A 17 6.32 -8.74 27.35
C LYS A 17 7.74 -8.19 27.13
N ASP A 18 8.23 -8.15 25.89
CA ASP A 18 9.62 -7.86 25.56
C ASP A 18 9.90 -6.44 25.07
N LEU A 19 8.90 -5.59 24.92
CA LEU A 19 9.07 -4.25 24.38
C LEU A 19 8.74 -3.15 25.39
N ASN A 20 9.54 -3.06 26.46
CA ASN A 20 9.59 -1.90 27.36
C ASN A 20 10.09 -0.62 26.63
N ARG A 21 10.02 -0.58 25.29
CA ARG A 21 10.46 0.56 24.50
C ARG A 21 9.29 1.50 24.22
N LYS A 22 9.41 2.73 24.68
CA LYS A 22 8.51 3.80 24.29
C LYS A 22 8.62 4.00 22.78
N THR A 23 7.55 3.69 22.05
CA THR A 23 7.45 3.86 20.60
C THR A 23 6.77 5.19 20.32
N SER A 24 7.42 6.07 19.57
CA SER A 24 6.86 7.36 19.16
C SER A 24 6.41 7.34 17.71
N PHE A 25 5.53 8.26 17.36
CA PHE A 25 5.24 8.55 15.95
C PHE A 25 6.49 9.12 15.26
N VAL A 26 6.67 8.78 14.01
CA VAL A 26 7.75 9.27 13.14
C VAL A 26 7.15 10.20 12.09
N LEU A 27 7.82 11.29 11.78
CA LEU A 27 7.44 12.15 10.65
C LEU A 27 7.76 11.46 9.34
N LEU A 28 6.92 11.68 8.32
CA LEU A 28 7.14 11.11 6.99
C LEU A 28 8.55 11.46 6.46
N LYS A 29 8.97 12.71 6.60
CA LYS A 29 10.32 13.14 6.18
C LYS A 29 11.43 12.38 6.89
N GLU A 30 11.30 12.18 8.20
CA GLU A 30 12.27 11.39 8.99
C GLU A 30 12.29 9.93 8.53
N ALA A 31 11.12 9.30 8.32
CA ALA A 31 11.02 7.93 7.86
C ALA A 31 11.68 7.74 6.49
N LEU A 32 11.36 8.59 5.52
CA LEU A 32 11.95 8.52 4.19
C LEU A 32 13.46 8.77 4.19
N SER A 33 13.97 9.60 5.11
CA SER A 33 15.41 9.89 5.22
C SER A 33 16.20 8.79 5.93
N ILE A 34 15.61 8.17 6.98
CA ILE A 34 16.29 7.12 7.77
C ILE A 34 16.31 5.79 7.01
N PHE A 35 15.21 5.46 6.31
CA PHE A 35 15.06 4.21 5.59
C PHE A 35 15.24 4.43 4.08
N ASP A 36 16.39 4.92 3.68
CA ASP A 36 16.72 5.31 2.30
C ASP A 36 16.71 4.17 1.28
N LYS A 37 16.84 2.92 1.76
CA LYS A 37 16.83 1.70 0.94
C LYS A 37 15.46 0.98 0.89
N LEU A 38 14.49 1.43 1.67
CA LEU A 38 13.17 0.80 1.68
C LEU A 38 12.24 1.46 0.68
N CYS A 39 11.37 0.65 0.06
CA CYS A 39 10.23 1.13 -0.68
C CYS A 39 9.07 1.47 0.28
N PHE A 40 8.35 2.53 -0.03
CA PHE A 40 7.23 3.01 0.78
C PHE A 40 5.93 2.96 0.01
N ASN A 41 4.88 2.49 0.68
CA ASN A 41 3.50 2.63 0.24
C ASN A 41 2.80 3.64 1.16
N LEU A 42 2.46 4.81 0.63
CA LEU A 42 1.88 5.93 1.38
C LEU A 42 0.41 6.10 1.05
N ASP A 43 -0.45 6.02 2.05
CA ASP A 43 -1.90 6.20 1.87
C ASP A 43 -2.36 7.60 2.33
N LEU A 44 -2.89 8.39 1.39
CA LEU A 44 -3.45 9.72 1.66
C LEU A 44 -4.81 9.59 2.35
N LYS A 45 -4.84 9.80 3.66
CA LYS A 45 -6.04 9.64 4.49
C LYS A 45 -6.93 10.89 4.55
N GLU A 46 -6.37 12.08 4.33
CA GLU A 46 -7.09 13.36 4.44
C GLU A 46 -6.89 14.23 3.21
N SER A 47 -7.84 15.10 2.93
CA SER A 47 -7.75 16.10 1.86
C SER A 47 -6.72 17.18 2.18
N GLY A 48 -6.09 17.76 1.17
CA GLY A 48 -5.05 18.78 1.32
C GLY A 48 -3.70 18.26 1.79
N MET A 49 -3.49 16.94 1.80
CA MET A 49 -2.18 16.33 2.09
C MET A 49 -1.32 16.13 0.85
N ALA A 50 -1.91 16.09 -0.34
CA ALA A 50 -1.23 15.72 -1.57
C ALA A 50 0.02 16.58 -1.81
N GLU A 51 -0.10 17.89 -1.78
CA GLU A 51 1.03 18.80 -1.99
C GLU A 51 2.15 18.64 -0.95
N LYS A 52 1.78 18.48 0.33
CA LYS A 52 2.76 18.30 1.40
C LYS A 52 3.52 16.99 1.26
N VAL A 53 2.81 15.91 0.93
CA VAL A 53 3.42 14.59 0.72
C VAL A 53 4.33 14.63 -0.50
N TYR A 54 3.89 15.21 -1.62
CA TYR A 54 4.71 15.38 -2.81
C TYR A 54 6.01 16.13 -2.52
N LYS A 55 5.93 17.29 -1.84
CA LYS A 55 7.12 18.07 -1.45
C LYS A 55 8.09 17.26 -0.59
N ILE A 56 7.59 16.51 0.39
CA ILE A 56 8.44 15.68 1.26
C ILE A 56 9.15 14.58 0.45
N ILE A 57 8.45 13.92 -0.46
CA ILE A 57 9.03 12.90 -1.34
C ILE A 57 10.17 13.51 -2.17
N LYS A 58 9.95 14.67 -2.78
CA LYS A 58 10.97 15.40 -3.57
C LYS A 58 12.16 15.84 -2.70
N GLU A 59 11.91 16.40 -1.52
CA GLU A 59 12.96 16.85 -0.59
C GLU A 59 13.84 15.70 -0.05
N THR A 60 13.34 14.48 -0.09
CA THR A 60 14.05 13.28 0.41
C THR A 60 14.58 12.39 -0.71
N ASN A 61 14.45 12.81 -1.98
CA ASN A 61 14.80 12.04 -3.18
C ASN A 61 14.23 10.60 -3.11
N ALA A 62 12.93 10.50 -2.80
CA ALA A 62 12.27 9.21 -2.56
C ALA A 62 11.29 8.82 -3.69
N GLU A 63 11.34 9.50 -4.85
CA GLU A 63 10.42 9.31 -5.97
C GLU A 63 10.41 7.86 -6.47
N ASP A 64 11.59 7.31 -6.73
CA ASP A 64 11.76 5.98 -7.34
C ASP A 64 11.38 4.81 -6.41
N ARG A 65 11.15 5.09 -5.13
CA ARG A 65 10.86 4.10 -4.11
C ARG A 65 9.58 4.35 -3.32
N THR A 66 8.72 5.22 -3.85
CA THR A 66 7.46 5.56 -3.21
C THR A 66 6.28 5.26 -4.14
N LEU A 67 5.31 4.53 -3.62
CA LEU A 67 4.00 4.34 -4.20
C LEU A 67 2.97 5.11 -3.36
N VAL A 68 2.19 5.99 -3.99
CA VAL A 68 1.14 6.74 -3.28
C VAL A 68 -0.23 6.16 -3.61
N SER A 69 -1.04 5.97 -2.59
CA SER A 69 -2.38 5.42 -2.69
C SER A 69 -3.41 6.30 -1.98
N SER A 70 -4.67 6.14 -2.32
CA SER A 70 -5.81 6.65 -1.57
C SER A 70 -7.07 5.89 -1.91
N PHE A 71 -7.93 5.67 -0.91
CA PHE A 71 -9.30 5.21 -1.16
C PHE A 71 -10.16 6.25 -1.89
N SER A 72 -9.87 7.55 -1.68
CA SER A 72 -10.59 8.65 -2.31
C SER A 72 -10.05 8.92 -3.73
N PRO A 73 -10.91 8.83 -4.77
CA PRO A 73 -10.52 9.20 -6.11
C PRO A 73 -10.00 10.63 -6.22
N SER A 74 -10.66 11.59 -5.57
CA SER A 74 -10.30 13.01 -5.66
C SER A 74 -8.92 13.30 -5.08
N ARG A 75 -8.56 12.66 -3.95
CA ARG A 75 -7.22 12.81 -3.35
C ARG A 75 -6.13 12.22 -4.23
N LEU A 76 -6.44 11.08 -4.85
CA LEU A 76 -5.49 10.44 -5.77
C LEU A 76 -5.33 11.25 -7.05
N ASP A 77 -6.42 11.73 -7.64
CA ASP A 77 -6.39 12.57 -8.85
C ASP A 77 -5.57 13.86 -8.59
N GLU A 78 -5.78 14.53 -7.44
CA GLU A 78 -4.97 15.68 -7.00
C GLU A 78 -3.48 15.35 -6.94
N PHE A 79 -3.11 14.21 -6.37
CA PHE A 79 -1.70 13.80 -6.27
C PHE A 79 -1.10 13.46 -7.65
N ILE A 80 -1.85 12.78 -8.51
CA ILE A 80 -1.42 12.46 -9.88
C ILE A 80 -1.16 13.74 -10.68
N GLU A 81 -2.02 14.73 -10.56
CA GLU A 81 -1.87 16.02 -11.22
C GLU A 81 -0.63 16.78 -10.71
N LEU A 82 -0.45 16.85 -9.38
CA LEU A 82 0.71 17.51 -8.76
C LEU A 82 2.05 16.84 -9.13
N SER A 83 2.08 15.53 -9.16
CA SER A 83 3.30 14.77 -9.46
C SER A 83 3.55 14.62 -10.96
N ASN A 84 2.60 15.01 -11.81
CA ASN A 84 2.65 14.81 -13.27
C ASN A 84 3.05 13.37 -13.67
N GLY A 85 2.71 12.37 -12.83
CA GLY A 85 3.04 10.97 -13.04
C GLY A 85 4.49 10.57 -12.73
N GLU A 86 5.30 11.46 -12.15
CA GLU A 86 6.68 11.15 -11.74
C GLU A 86 6.75 10.14 -10.59
N ILE A 87 5.73 10.10 -9.75
CA ILE A 87 5.66 9.19 -8.59
C ILE A 87 4.60 8.13 -8.86
N LEU A 88 4.94 6.88 -8.61
CA LEU A 88 4.03 5.76 -8.80
C LEU A 88 2.78 5.90 -7.92
N THR A 89 1.63 5.57 -8.49
CA THR A 89 0.35 5.62 -7.77
C THR A 89 -0.42 4.32 -7.90
N SER A 90 -1.19 3.99 -6.85
CA SER A 90 -2.11 2.87 -6.85
C SER A 90 -3.55 3.34 -7.00
N GLY A 91 -4.36 2.52 -7.66
CA GLY A 91 -5.77 2.82 -7.88
C GLY A 91 -6.57 3.04 -6.58
N SER A 92 -7.54 3.92 -6.67
CA SER A 92 -8.52 4.22 -5.62
C SER A 92 -9.68 3.19 -5.60
N PHE A 93 -10.70 3.48 -4.82
CA PHE A 93 -11.95 2.69 -4.86
C PHE A 93 -12.57 2.66 -6.27
N ARG A 94 -12.46 3.74 -7.05
CA ARG A 94 -12.97 3.84 -8.43
C ARG A 94 -12.38 2.76 -9.33
N GLU A 95 -11.06 2.59 -9.32
CA GLU A 95 -10.36 1.62 -10.16
C GLU A 95 -10.66 0.17 -9.72
N ASN A 96 -10.82 -0.07 -8.44
CA ASN A 96 -11.25 -1.38 -7.92
C ASN A 96 -12.67 -1.75 -8.39
N VAL A 97 -13.60 -0.80 -8.43
CA VAL A 97 -14.94 -1.01 -8.97
C VAL A 97 -14.86 -1.28 -10.48
N ILE A 98 -14.06 -0.52 -11.21
CA ILE A 98 -13.86 -0.72 -12.66
C ILE A 98 -13.31 -2.12 -12.93
N ALA A 99 -12.29 -2.56 -12.21
CA ALA A 99 -11.71 -3.89 -12.34
C ALA A 99 -12.74 -5.00 -12.08
N ARG A 100 -13.64 -4.78 -11.14
CA ARG A 100 -14.68 -5.75 -10.79
C ARG A 100 -15.72 -5.95 -11.90
N TYR A 101 -16.15 -4.85 -12.54
CA TYR A 101 -17.27 -4.88 -13.49
C TYR A 101 -16.83 -4.91 -14.96
N PHE A 102 -15.61 -4.49 -15.27
CA PHE A 102 -15.06 -4.40 -16.62
C PHE A 102 -13.66 -5.01 -16.72
N PRO A 103 -13.50 -6.30 -16.33
CA PRO A 103 -12.17 -6.91 -16.14
C PRO A 103 -11.36 -7.06 -17.43
N THR A 104 -12.00 -7.15 -18.58
CA THR A 104 -11.32 -7.41 -19.86
C THR A 104 -11.09 -6.15 -20.70
N LYS A 105 -11.43 -4.98 -20.18
CA LYS A 105 -11.34 -3.73 -20.94
C LYS A 105 -10.00 -3.04 -20.68
N LYS A 106 -9.20 -2.90 -21.74
CA LYS A 106 -8.01 -2.03 -21.67
C LYS A 106 -8.42 -0.57 -21.50
N ARG A 107 -7.69 0.16 -20.63
CA ARG A 107 -7.97 1.54 -20.28
C ARG A 107 -6.69 2.36 -20.25
N ASN A 108 -6.79 3.65 -20.50
CA ASN A 108 -5.70 4.57 -20.25
C ASN A 108 -5.74 5.03 -18.78
N LEU A 109 -5.11 4.26 -17.91
CA LEU A 109 -5.06 4.53 -16.48
C LEU A 109 -3.77 5.28 -16.13
N LYS A 110 -3.86 6.27 -15.26
CA LYS A 110 -2.71 7.02 -14.74
C LYS A 110 -2.13 6.41 -13.45
N ILE A 111 -2.33 5.10 -13.25
CA ILE A 111 -1.88 4.35 -12.07
C ILE A 111 -0.99 3.20 -12.51
N GLN A 112 -0.13 2.72 -11.61
CA GLN A 112 0.79 1.62 -11.88
C GLN A 112 0.48 0.37 -11.07
N ALA A 113 -0.32 0.49 -10.01
CA ALA A 113 -0.72 -0.63 -9.18
C ALA A 113 -2.21 -0.60 -8.87
N LEU A 114 -2.76 -1.76 -8.52
CA LEU A 114 -4.07 -1.92 -7.92
C LEU A 114 -3.93 -2.66 -6.60
N GLN A 115 -4.48 -2.11 -5.53
CA GLN A 115 -4.43 -2.68 -4.20
C GLN A 115 -5.82 -3.13 -3.80
N ALA A 116 -6.01 -4.43 -3.60
CA ALA A 116 -7.31 -5.02 -3.32
C ALA A 116 -7.31 -5.78 -2.00
N PRO A 117 -8.42 -5.73 -1.24
CA PRO A 117 -8.55 -6.55 -0.04
C PRO A 117 -8.65 -8.03 -0.39
N PHE A 118 -8.02 -8.89 0.41
CA PHE A 118 -8.17 -10.34 0.30
C PHE A 118 -9.64 -10.76 0.53
N ILE A 119 -10.24 -10.18 1.58
CA ILE A 119 -11.67 -10.31 1.90
C ILE A 119 -12.26 -8.92 2.12
N TYR A 120 -13.40 -8.64 1.50
CA TYR A 120 -14.16 -7.42 1.75
C TYR A 120 -15.61 -7.77 2.11
N ARG A 121 -16.05 -7.39 3.32
CA ARG A 121 -17.40 -7.70 3.85
C ARG A 121 -17.76 -9.19 3.73
N GLY A 122 -16.83 -10.08 4.04
CA GLY A 122 -17.01 -11.53 3.97
C GLY A 122 -16.91 -12.15 2.57
N LEU A 123 -16.71 -11.35 1.53
CA LEU A 123 -16.57 -11.83 0.15
C LEU A 123 -15.09 -11.84 -0.26
N LYS A 124 -14.66 -12.91 -0.90
CA LYS A 124 -13.33 -12.99 -1.54
C LYS A 124 -13.27 -11.99 -2.70
N VAL A 125 -12.34 -11.05 -2.63
CA VAL A 125 -12.15 -10.03 -3.68
C VAL A 125 -11.13 -10.49 -4.71
N HIS A 126 -10.10 -11.22 -4.29
CA HIS A 126 -9.15 -11.82 -5.21
C HIS A 126 -9.88 -12.78 -6.15
N SER A 127 -9.85 -12.49 -7.43
CA SER A 127 -10.57 -13.24 -8.46
C SER A 127 -9.80 -13.18 -9.77
N ARG A 128 -9.94 -14.21 -10.61
CA ARG A 128 -9.30 -14.23 -11.93
C ARG A 128 -9.60 -12.94 -12.72
N LYS A 129 -10.81 -12.41 -12.62
CA LYS A 129 -11.19 -11.14 -13.27
C LYS A 129 -10.32 -9.95 -12.84
N LEU A 130 -9.97 -9.88 -11.54
CA LEU A 130 -9.11 -8.82 -11.02
C LEU A 130 -7.68 -8.97 -11.57
N LYS A 131 -7.17 -10.19 -11.60
CA LYS A 131 -5.86 -10.50 -12.18
C LYS A 131 -5.82 -10.14 -13.68
N ASP A 132 -6.81 -10.61 -14.45
CA ASP A 132 -6.93 -10.32 -15.88
C ASP A 132 -6.97 -8.81 -16.14
N PHE A 133 -7.68 -8.05 -15.32
CA PHE A 133 -7.71 -6.59 -15.44
C PHE A 133 -6.34 -5.97 -15.22
N CYS A 134 -5.61 -6.42 -14.21
CA CYS A 134 -4.26 -5.92 -13.94
C CYS A 134 -3.29 -6.26 -15.08
N GLU A 135 -3.32 -7.50 -15.58
CA GLU A 135 -2.49 -7.95 -16.70
C GLU A 135 -2.77 -7.15 -17.99
N ILE A 136 -4.04 -6.99 -18.37
CA ILE A 136 -4.45 -6.23 -19.58
C ILE A 136 -4.02 -4.76 -19.50
N ASN A 137 -4.01 -4.19 -18.29
CA ASN A 137 -3.71 -2.78 -18.07
C ASN A 137 -2.26 -2.53 -17.60
N ASN A 138 -1.41 -3.56 -17.53
CA ASN A 138 -0.03 -3.51 -17.05
C ASN A 138 0.07 -2.89 -15.64
N LEU A 139 -0.75 -3.38 -14.72
CA LEU A 139 -0.78 -2.94 -13.32
C LEU A 139 -0.19 -4.03 -12.42
N TYR A 140 0.61 -3.63 -11.44
CA TYR A 140 0.96 -4.48 -10.32
C TYR A 140 -0.27 -4.72 -9.44
N LEU A 141 -0.45 -5.96 -8.98
CA LEU A 141 -1.54 -6.34 -8.09
C LEU A 141 -1.02 -6.64 -6.68
N HIS A 142 -1.42 -5.83 -5.72
CA HIS A 142 -1.12 -6.05 -4.30
C HIS A 142 -2.38 -6.46 -3.54
N ILE A 143 -2.26 -7.45 -2.66
CA ILE A 143 -3.37 -7.97 -1.85
C ILE A 143 -3.15 -7.65 -0.37
N TRP A 144 -4.18 -7.15 0.32
CA TRP A 144 -4.18 -6.76 1.73
C TRP A 144 -5.47 -7.20 2.43
N THR A 145 -5.52 -7.45 3.73
CA THR A 145 -4.39 -7.75 4.61
C THR A 145 -4.34 -9.25 4.81
N VAL A 146 -3.19 -9.86 4.68
CA VAL A 146 -3.00 -11.31 4.68
C VAL A 146 -2.04 -11.69 5.81
N ASN A 147 -2.47 -12.50 6.79
CA ASN A 147 -1.74 -12.71 8.03
C ASN A 147 -1.46 -14.18 8.39
N ASN A 148 -1.87 -15.12 7.54
CA ASN A 148 -1.68 -16.55 7.80
C ASN A 148 -1.16 -17.31 6.58
N ASN A 149 -0.56 -18.48 6.79
CA ASN A 149 0.12 -19.25 5.77
C ASN A 149 -0.81 -19.73 4.66
N GLU A 150 -2.02 -20.20 5.01
CA GLU A 150 -2.99 -20.68 4.02
C GLU A 150 -3.41 -19.56 3.03
N ASP A 151 -3.50 -18.33 3.52
CA ASP A 151 -3.85 -17.20 2.67
C ASP A 151 -2.63 -16.65 1.93
N PHE A 152 -1.39 -16.85 2.44
CA PHE A 152 -0.17 -16.63 1.68
C PHE A 152 -0.11 -17.56 0.48
N ASP A 153 -0.38 -18.87 0.66
CA ASP A 153 -0.47 -19.84 -0.44
C ASP A 153 -1.44 -19.38 -1.52
N LYS A 154 -2.66 -19.02 -1.13
CA LYS A 154 -3.68 -18.54 -2.05
C LYS A 154 -3.26 -17.28 -2.82
N CYS A 155 -2.52 -16.38 -2.18
CA CYS A 155 -2.00 -15.18 -2.84
C CYS A 155 -0.91 -15.52 -3.86
N LEU A 156 0.00 -16.45 -3.52
CA LEU A 156 1.06 -16.92 -4.41
C LEU A 156 0.49 -17.69 -5.61
N GLU A 157 -0.42 -18.63 -5.36
CA GLU A 157 -1.14 -19.37 -6.43
C GLU A 157 -1.94 -18.44 -7.34
N PHE A 158 -2.54 -17.41 -6.76
CA PHE A 158 -3.26 -16.37 -7.49
C PHE A 158 -2.33 -15.53 -8.35
N GLY A 159 -1.04 -15.45 -8.02
CA GLY A 159 -0.01 -14.71 -8.74
C GLY A 159 -0.14 -13.19 -8.55
N CYS A 160 -0.41 -12.71 -7.32
CA CYS A 160 -0.27 -11.29 -7.03
C CYS A 160 1.21 -10.89 -6.98
N ASP A 161 1.48 -9.60 -7.24
CA ASP A 161 2.84 -9.06 -7.29
C ASP A 161 3.32 -8.63 -5.89
N GLY A 162 2.38 -8.45 -4.94
CA GLY A 162 2.72 -8.07 -3.58
C GLY A 162 1.67 -8.47 -2.56
N ILE A 163 2.12 -8.80 -1.36
CA ILE A 163 1.30 -9.14 -0.20
C ILE A 163 1.54 -8.10 0.89
N MET A 164 0.48 -7.49 1.39
CA MET A 164 0.51 -6.61 2.56
C MET A 164 0.03 -7.38 3.78
N THR A 165 0.84 -7.39 4.82
CA THR A 165 0.62 -8.16 6.06
C THR A 165 0.97 -7.35 7.31
N ASP A 166 0.29 -7.64 8.40
CA ASP A 166 0.66 -7.15 9.74
C ASP A 166 1.78 -8.01 10.37
N GLU A 167 2.13 -9.15 9.73
CA GLU A 167 3.11 -10.14 10.20
C GLU A 167 4.31 -10.28 9.24
N PRO A 168 5.10 -9.20 9.01
CA PRO A 168 6.11 -9.18 7.95
C PRO A 168 7.23 -10.22 8.15
N LEU A 169 7.62 -10.50 9.39
CA LEU A 169 8.62 -11.54 9.67
C LEU A 169 8.09 -12.94 9.34
N LYS A 170 6.82 -13.19 9.65
CA LYS A 170 6.17 -14.47 9.33
C LYS A 170 6.09 -14.68 7.82
N LEU A 171 5.67 -13.66 7.06
CA LEU A 171 5.61 -13.74 5.61
C LEU A 171 7.01 -13.95 5.01
N ARG A 172 8.01 -13.22 5.48
CA ARG A 172 9.38 -13.37 5.02
C ARG A 172 9.91 -14.81 5.22
N THR A 173 9.79 -15.33 6.46
CA THR A 173 10.20 -16.71 6.76
C THR A 173 9.45 -17.72 5.88
N TYR A 174 8.16 -17.49 5.68
CA TYR A 174 7.33 -18.35 4.83
C TYR A 174 7.83 -18.37 3.38
N LEU A 175 8.14 -17.22 2.80
CA LEU A 175 8.67 -17.12 1.44
C LEU A 175 10.06 -17.77 1.31
N GLU A 176 10.96 -17.56 2.29
CA GLU A 176 12.30 -18.18 2.31
C GLU A 176 12.26 -19.72 2.37
N GLN A 177 11.19 -20.31 2.92
CA GLN A 177 11.01 -21.76 3.03
C GLN A 177 10.31 -22.39 1.81
N ASN A 178 9.63 -21.60 0.98
CA ASN A 178 8.81 -22.07 -0.14
C ASN A 178 9.24 -21.49 -1.51
N SER A 179 10.45 -20.91 -1.58
CA SER A 179 11.05 -20.33 -2.82
C SER A 179 11.95 -21.31 -3.55
#